data_384f13e710f4f736e732e8e35b28dc85
#
_entry.id   384f13e710f4f736e732e8e35b28dc85
#
_cell.length_a   1.000
_cell.length_b   1.000
_cell.length_c   1.000
_cell.angle_alpha   90.00
_cell.angle_beta   90.00
_cell.angle_gamma   90.00
#
_symmetry.space_group_name_H-M   'P 1'
#
loop_
_entity.id
_entity.type
_entity.pdbx_description
1 polymer ?
#
loop_
_entity_poly.entity_id
_entity_poly.type
_entity_poly.pdbx_seq_one_letter_code
_entity_poly.pdbx_strand_id
1 'polypeptide(L)'
;MSKSSIARRLGISRETVRKYALKPEGYVPVISRKPNENLVDEHLPYIAAMLETAKTNKVEIPTTVIYDEIVKRGYLGSLRWLQQVMQKYELRRRVKEEEKLIRFETDAGYQMQVDWVEFPKDNLSAFVATMGYSRASYVEYVENEKIETLIACHLNAFNYFGGVVKEALYDNMRTVIIKRNAYGFGKHQLNPMFEDFAKHCGFKIRVCKPYRAKTKGKVERFNHYLRYSFHNSLSVRL
;
A
#
# COMPACT_ATOMS: atom_id res chain seq x y z
N MET A 1 -16.02 -17.65 -51.55
CA MET A 1 -14.89 -18.33 -50.86
C MET A 1 -15.36 -19.62 -50.21
N SER A 2 -14.56 -20.71 -50.26
CA SER A 2 -14.91 -21.95 -49.53
C SER A 2 -14.75 -21.78 -48.03
N LYS A 3 -15.55 -22.50 -47.22
CA LYS A 3 -15.46 -22.50 -45.76
C LYS A 3 -14.06 -22.87 -45.25
N SER A 4 -13.33 -23.70 -46.00
CA SER A 4 -11.96 -24.09 -45.71
C SER A 4 -10.96 -22.92 -45.94
N SER A 5 -11.18 -22.12 -46.98
CA SER A 5 -10.39 -20.95 -47.28
C SER A 5 -10.58 -19.85 -46.20
N ILE A 6 -11.82 -19.63 -45.76
CA ILE A 6 -12.16 -18.71 -44.67
C ILE A 6 -11.51 -19.13 -43.36
N ALA A 7 -11.63 -20.43 -42.99
CA ALA A 7 -11.04 -20.99 -41.78
C ALA A 7 -9.51 -20.76 -41.73
N ARG A 8 -8.83 -21.04 -42.84
CA ARG A 8 -7.39 -20.88 -42.97
C ARG A 8 -6.98 -19.38 -42.87
N ARG A 9 -7.73 -18.49 -43.53
CA ARG A 9 -7.46 -17.08 -43.55
C ARG A 9 -7.66 -16.40 -42.17
N LEU A 10 -8.65 -16.88 -41.39
CA LEU A 10 -8.98 -16.32 -40.08
C LEU A 10 -8.30 -17.06 -38.91
N GLY A 11 -7.54 -18.14 -39.18
CA GLY A 11 -6.89 -18.93 -38.11
C GLY A 11 -7.86 -19.64 -37.18
N ILE A 12 -9.12 -19.95 -37.63
CA ILE A 12 -10.16 -20.57 -36.82
C ILE A 12 -10.55 -21.92 -37.37
N SER A 13 -11.23 -22.77 -36.57
CA SER A 13 -11.65 -24.07 -37.00
C SER A 13 -12.73 -23.98 -38.11
N ARG A 14 -12.75 -24.98 -39.02
CA ARG A 14 -13.81 -25.11 -40.04
C ARG A 14 -15.21 -25.23 -39.44
N GLU A 15 -15.29 -25.80 -38.26
CA GLU A 15 -16.53 -25.97 -37.51
C GLU A 15 -17.05 -24.61 -36.99
N THR A 16 -16.14 -23.74 -36.51
CA THR A 16 -16.45 -22.39 -36.14
C THR A 16 -17.00 -21.59 -37.32
N VAL A 17 -16.36 -21.69 -38.51
CA VAL A 17 -16.86 -21.03 -39.71
C VAL A 17 -18.25 -21.57 -40.08
N ARG A 18 -18.47 -22.88 -40.01
CA ARG A 18 -19.78 -23.50 -40.29
C ARG A 18 -20.88 -23.01 -39.35
N LYS A 19 -20.53 -22.84 -38.05
CA LYS A 19 -21.46 -22.39 -37.02
C LYS A 19 -21.91 -20.94 -37.23
N TYR A 20 -21.03 -20.08 -37.71
CA TYR A 20 -21.29 -18.64 -37.83
C TYR A 20 -21.66 -18.20 -39.26
N ALA A 21 -21.32 -18.97 -40.30
CA ALA A 21 -21.64 -18.62 -41.68
C ALA A 21 -23.14 -18.58 -42.01
N LEU A 22 -23.99 -19.12 -41.17
CA LEU A 22 -25.47 -19.14 -41.33
C LEU A 22 -26.15 -18.12 -40.41
N LYS A 23 -25.38 -17.31 -39.66
CA LYS A 23 -25.94 -16.29 -38.75
C LYS A 23 -26.13 -14.97 -39.50
N PRO A 24 -27.15 -14.20 -39.15
CA PRO A 24 -27.36 -12.87 -39.76
C PRO A 24 -26.18 -11.93 -39.50
N GLU A 25 -26.02 -10.95 -40.39
CA GLU A 25 -25.01 -9.92 -40.26
C GLU A 25 -25.18 -9.15 -38.93
N GLY A 26 -24.09 -8.93 -38.18
CA GLY A 26 -24.15 -8.31 -36.85
C GLY A 26 -24.48 -9.25 -35.71
N TYR A 27 -24.60 -10.58 -35.95
CA TYR A 27 -24.85 -11.52 -34.86
C TYR A 27 -23.70 -11.56 -33.86
N VAL A 28 -23.96 -11.16 -32.62
CA VAL A 28 -23.08 -11.31 -31.47
C VAL A 28 -23.56 -12.52 -30.67
N PRO A 29 -22.71 -13.55 -30.46
CA PRO A 29 -23.13 -14.71 -29.67
C PRO A 29 -23.35 -14.31 -28.21
N VAL A 30 -24.57 -14.49 -27.73
CA VAL A 30 -24.86 -14.39 -26.30
C VAL A 30 -24.34 -15.65 -25.62
N ILE A 31 -23.25 -15.52 -24.89
CA ILE A 31 -22.73 -16.63 -24.07
C ILE A 31 -23.57 -16.67 -22.78
N SER A 32 -24.70 -17.32 -22.81
CA SER A 32 -25.42 -17.69 -21.60
C SER A 32 -24.69 -18.86 -20.94
N ARG A 33 -23.82 -18.58 -20.01
CA ARG A 33 -23.37 -19.60 -19.06
C ARG A 33 -24.54 -19.88 -18.13
N LYS A 34 -25.03 -21.15 -18.09
CA LYS A 34 -25.92 -21.55 -17.01
C LYS A 34 -25.25 -21.16 -15.70
N PRO A 35 -25.95 -20.45 -14.77
CA PRO A 35 -25.38 -20.23 -13.46
C PRO A 35 -25.05 -21.59 -12.87
N ASN A 36 -23.79 -21.89 -12.65
CA ASN A 36 -23.39 -23.03 -11.82
C ASN A 36 -24.02 -22.76 -10.44
N GLU A 37 -24.77 -23.73 -9.93
CA GLU A 37 -25.15 -23.75 -8.52
C GLU A 37 -23.86 -23.55 -7.73
N ASN A 38 -23.81 -22.48 -6.95
CA ASN A 38 -22.62 -22.20 -6.18
C ASN A 38 -22.54 -23.22 -5.05
N LEU A 39 -21.55 -24.10 -5.08
CA LEU A 39 -21.28 -25.06 -4.00
C LEU A 39 -21.21 -24.41 -2.60
N VAL A 40 -21.08 -23.08 -2.55
CA VAL A 40 -21.03 -22.31 -1.30
C VAL A 40 -22.42 -21.93 -0.80
N ASP A 41 -23.45 -21.92 -1.68
CA ASP A 41 -24.77 -21.36 -1.34
C ASP A 41 -25.42 -22.10 -0.15
N GLU A 42 -25.27 -23.42 -0.07
CA GLU A 42 -25.75 -24.23 1.06
C GLU A 42 -25.06 -23.86 2.39
N HIS A 43 -23.82 -23.34 2.33
CA HIS A 43 -23.03 -23.00 3.49
C HIS A 43 -23.14 -21.51 3.88
N LEU A 44 -23.78 -20.66 3.05
CA LEU A 44 -23.88 -19.22 3.31
C LEU A 44 -24.53 -18.87 4.66
N PRO A 45 -25.63 -19.53 5.09
CA PRO A 45 -26.23 -19.23 6.40
C PRO A 45 -25.26 -19.48 7.56
N TYR A 46 -24.47 -20.57 7.48
CA TYR A 46 -23.49 -20.89 8.49
C TYR A 46 -22.30 -19.92 8.50
N ILE A 47 -21.81 -19.54 7.31
CA ILE A 47 -20.77 -18.54 7.17
C ILE A 47 -21.21 -17.21 7.75
N ALA A 48 -22.45 -16.78 7.47
CA ALA A 48 -23.02 -15.55 7.99
C ALA A 48 -23.11 -15.57 9.54
N ALA A 49 -23.56 -16.68 10.12
CA ALA A 49 -23.61 -16.86 11.57
C ALA A 49 -22.21 -16.78 12.22
N MET A 50 -21.20 -17.42 11.62
CA MET A 50 -19.81 -17.33 12.08
C MET A 50 -19.29 -15.89 12.06
N LEU A 51 -19.57 -15.16 10.97
CA LEU A 51 -19.13 -13.78 10.82
C LEU A 51 -19.83 -12.83 11.80
N GLU A 52 -21.11 -13.05 12.08
CA GLU A 52 -21.85 -12.24 13.05
C GLU A 52 -21.37 -12.52 14.49
N THR A 53 -21.10 -13.78 14.83
CA THR A 53 -20.50 -14.13 16.12
C THR A 53 -19.11 -13.51 16.29
N ALA A 54 -18.29 -13.52 15.24
CA ALA A 54 -17.00 -12.88 15.24
C ALA A 54 -17.10 -11.36 15.44
N LYS A 55 -18.06 -10.73 14.78
CA LYS A 55 -18.32 -9.29 14.90
C LYS A 55 -18.76 -8.92 16.33
N THR A 56 -19.66 -9.71 16.92
CA THR A 56 -20.11 -9.53 18.30
C THR A 56 -18.94 -9.65 19.29
N ASN A 57 -18.05 -10.61 19.07
CA ASN A 57 -16.87 -10.84 19.91
C ASN A 57 -15.68 -9.93 19.55
N LYS A 58 -15.82 -9.02 18.56
CA LYS A 58 -14.76 -8.13 18.04
C LYS A 58 -13.49 -8.88 17.59
N VAL A 59 -13.66 -10.09 17.05
CA VAL A 59 -12.59 -10.95 16.55
C VAL A 59 -12.68 -11.06 15.03
N GLU A 60 -11.53 -10.99 14.33
CA GLU A 60 -11.47 -11.27 12.90
C GLU A 60 -11.20 -12.76 12.67
N ILE A 61 -12.09 -13.45 11.94
CA ILE A 61 -11.88 -14.85 11.54
C ILE A 61 -11.22 -14.91 10.16
N PRO A 62 -10.05 -15.55 9.99
CA PRO A 62 -9.44 -15.78 8.67
C PRO A 62 -10.35 -16.60 7.75
N THR A 63 -10.30 -16.36 6.42
CA THR A 63 -11.11 -17.16 5.46
C THR A 63 -10.71 -18.63 5.46
N THR A 64 -9.47 -18.95 5.81
CA THR A 64 -8.98 -20.32 5.98
C THR A 64 -9.75 -21.06 7.08
N VAL A 65 -10.00 -20.42 8.20
CA VAL A 65 -10.78 -21.00 9.31
C VAL A 65 -12.23 -21.27 8.87
N ILE A 66 -12.84 -20.32 8.15
CA ILE A 66 -14.19 -20.53 7.58
C ILE A 66 -14.18 -21.68 6.60
N TYR A 67 -13.15 -21.76 5.75
CA TYR A 67 -12.98 -22.84 4.79
C TYR A 67 -12.89 -24.21 5.49
N ASP A 68 -12.04 -24.34 6.49
CA ASP A 68 -11.86 -25.58 7.24
C ASP A 68 -13.16 -26.04 7.91
N GLU A 69 -13.94 -25.10 8.43
CA GLU A 69 -15.23 -25.40 9.06
C GLU A 69 -16.31 -25.85 8.06
N ILE A 70 -16.38 -25.24 6.87
CA ILE A 70 -17.36 -25.66 5.85
C ILE A 70 -16.92 -26.94 5.15
N VAL A 71 -15.62 -27.24 5.02
CA VAL A 71 -15.12 -28.54 4.53
C VAL A 71 -15.56 -29.67 5.46
N LYS A 72 -15.48 -29.54 6.76
CA LYS A 72 -16.02 -30.49 7.75
C LYS A 72 -17.53 -30.70 7.59
N ARG A 73 -18.24 -29.76 6.95
CA ARG A 73 -19.68 -29.80 6.67
C ARG A 73 -20.01 -30.22 5.25
N GLY A 74 -19.04 -30.80 4.51
CA GLY A 74 -19.24 -31.35 3.18
C GLY A 74 -18.96 -30.40 2.03
N TYR A 75 -18.35 -29.25 2.24
CA TYR A 75 -17.95 -28.37 1.14
C TYR A 75 -16.81 -28.99 0.32
N LEU A 76 -17.05 -29.18 -0.98
CA LEU A 76 -16.10 -29.78 -1.91
C LEU A 76 -15.38 -28.78 -2.83
N GLY A 77 -15.64 -27.50 -2.67
CA GLY A 77 -15.02 -26.43 -3.46
C GLY A 77 -13.63 -26.05 -2.97
N SER A 78 -12.93 -25.21 -3.74
CA SER A 78 -11.62 -24.70 -3.36
C SER A 78 -11.71 -23.45 -2.46
N LEU A 79 -10.67 -23.21 -1.64
CA LEU A 79 -10.52 -22.00 -0.85
C LEU A 79 -10.60 -20.74 -1.73
N ARG A 80 -9.99 -20.76 -2.92
CA ARG A 80 -10.02 -19.64 -3.87
C ARG A 80 -11.43 -19.31 -4.33
N TRP A 81 -12.24 -20.35 -4.58
CA TRP A 81 -13.64 -20.16 -4.96
C TRP A 81 -14.45 -19.56 -3.81
N LEU A 82 -14.27 -20.05 -2.59
CA LEU A 82 -14.88 -19.47 -1.40
C LEU A 82 -14.53 -17.98 -1.25
N GLN A 83 -13.26 -17.61 -1.43
CA GLN A 83 -12.81 -16.22 -1.36
C GLN A 83 -13.53 -15.34 -2.41
N GLN A 84 -13.67 -15.83 -3.64
CA GLN A 84 -14.40 -15.10 -4.70
C GLN A 84 -15.89 -14.95 -4.38
N VAL A 85 -16.53 -15.99 -3.85
CA VAL A 85 -17.94 -15.95 -3.46
C VAL A 85 -18.14 -15.00 -2.28
N MET A 86 -17.30 -15.06 -1.25
CA MET A 86 -17.36 -14.14 -0.11
C MET A 86 -17.17 -12.68 -0.53
N GLN A 87 -16.30 -12.42 -1.52
CA GLN A 87 -16.12 -11.10 -2.08
C GLN A 87 -17.36 -10.66 -2.88
N LYS A 88 -17.93 -11.54 -3.71
CA LYS A 88 -19.13 -11.28 -4.52
C LYS A 88 -20.35 -10.92 -3.66
N TYR A 89 -20.56 -11.64 -2.57
CA TYR A 89 -21.68 -11.39 -1.64
C TYR A 89 -21.35 -10.35 -0.58
N GLU A 90 -20.19 -9.69 -0.68
CA GLU A 90 -19.74 -8.66 0.27
C GLU A 90 -19.77 -9.10 1.75
N LEU A 91 -19.72 -10.42 2.01
CA LEU A 91 -19.79 -11.00 3.35
C LEU A 91 -18.66 -10.54 4.29
N ARG A 92 -17.57 -10.06 3.69
CA ARG A 92 -16.46 -9.39 4.35
C ARG A 92 -16.35 -7.94 3.92
N ARG A 93 -17.46 -7.25 3.84
CA ARG A 93 -17.36 -5.80 3.76
C ARG A 93 -16.66 -5.34 5.03
N ARG A 94 -15.35 -5.16 4.98
CA ARG A 94 -14.73 -4.20 5.86
C ARG A 94 -15.53 -2.94 5.60
N VAL A 95 -16.33 -2.53 6.56
CA VAL A 95 -16.72 -1.14 6.65
C VAL A 95 -15.39 -0.44 6.87
N LYS A 96 -14.67 -0.17 5.77
CA LYS A 96 -13.80 0.97 5.75
C LYS A 96 -14.79 2.09 6.03
N GLU A 97 -14.90 2.50 7.29
CA GLU A 97 -15.25 3.88 7.54
C GLU A 97 -14.38 4.61 6.54
N GLU A 98 -15.01 5.21 5.55
CA GLU A 98 -14.37 6.21 4.73
C GLU A 98 -14.07 7.34 5.69
N GLU A 99 -13.01 7.17 6.48
CA GLU A 99 -12.32 8.30 7.06
C GLU A 99 -12.03 9.16 5.84
N LYS A 100 -12.84 10.20 5.67
CA LYS A 100 -12.64 11.23 4.66
C LYS A 100 -11.17 11.56 4.72
N LEU A 101 -10.44 11.15 3.70
CA LEU A 101 -9.01 11.36 3.56
C LEU A 101 -8.87 12.84 3.33
N ILE A 102 -8.85 13.61 4.41
CA ILE A 102 -8.48 15.01 4.36
C ILE A 102 -7.02 14.97 3.93
N ARG A 103 -6.79 15.17 2.64
CA ARG A 103 -5.44 15.36 2.11
C ARG A 103 -4.94 16.65 2.73
N PHE A 104 -4.08 16.51 3.70
CA PHE A 104 -3.35 17.63 4.26
C PHE A 104 -2.38 18.13 3.19
N GLU A 105 -2.76 19.16 2.49
CA GLU A 105 -1.84 19.93 1.67
C GLU A 105 -1.25 21.03 2.55
N THR A 106 0.06 21.11 2.59
CA THR A 106 0.80 22.12 3.32
C THR A 106 1.21 23.21 2.35
N ASP A 107 1.34 24.45 2.82
CA ASP A 107 1.88 25.56 2.03
C ASP A 107 3.30 25.27 1.55
N ALA A 108 3.75 26.02 0.53
CA ALA A 108 5.11 25.93 0.04
C ALA A 108 6.12 26.27 1.16
N GLY A 109 7.17 25.45 1.30
CA GLY A 109 8.19 25.60 2.34
C GLY A 109 7.71 25.33 3.77
N TYR A 110 6.46 24.94 3.97
CA TYR A 110 5.93 24.74 5.32
C TYR A 110 6.43 23.45 5.96
N GLN A 111 6.28 22.30 5.28
CA GLN A 111 6.57 20.99 5.87
C GLN A 111 7.45 20.13 4.96
N MET A 112 8.39 19.44 5.57
CA MET A 112 9.19 18.37 4.99
C MET A 112 8.93 17.09 5.78
N GLN A 113 8.81 15.96 5.09
CA GLN A 113 8.70 14.62 5.70
C GLN A 113 10.03 13.91 5.56
N VAL A 114 10.55 13.38 6.67
CA VAL A 114 11.84 12.70 6.72
C VAL A 114 11.68 11.24 7.07
N ASP A 115 12.40 10.37 6.37
CA ASP A 115 12.43 8.94 6.60
C ASP A 115 13.81 8.32 6.30
N TRP A 116 14.05 7.14 6.87
CA TRP A 116 15.16 6.27 6.51
C TRP A 116 14.66 5.11 5.64
N VAL A 117 15.47 4.76 4.66
CA VAL A 117 15.25 3.57 3.83
C VAL A 117 16.48 2.69 3.94
N GLU A 118 16.37 1.57 4.62
CA GLU A 118 17.46 0.62 4.80
C GLU A 118 17.64 -0.28 3.58
N PHE A 119 18.90 -0.52 3.21
CA PHE A 119 19.38 -1.47 2.21
C PHE A 119 20.33 -2.47 2.86
N PRO A 120 19.82 -3.48 3.60
CA PRO A 120 20.64 -4.37 4.41
C PRO A 120 21.64 -5.19 3.60
N LYS A 121 21.35 -5.48 2.32
CA LYS A 121 22.23 -6.23 1.43
C LYS A 121 23.53 -5.47 1.10
N ASP A 122 23.44 -4.15 1.02
CA ASP A 122 24.52 -3.27 0.62
C ASP A 122 25.13 -2.55 1.83
N ASN A 123 24.63 -2.86 3.04
CA ASN A 123 25.03 -2.21 4.29
C ASN A 123 24.93 -0.67 4.21
N LEU A 124 23.89 -0.20 3.56
CA LEU A 124 23.60 1.22 3.37
C LEU A 124 22.22 1.59 3.88
N SER A 125 22.06 2.85 4.25
CA SER A 125 20.77 3.50 4.46
C SER A 125 20.64 4.71 3.53
N ALA A 126 19.44 5.08 3.16
CA ALA A 126 19.18 6.34 2.47
C ALA A 126 18.36 7.26 3.35
N PHE A 127 18.85 8.47 3.55
CA PHE A 127 18.09 9.59 4.06
C PHE A 127 17.15 10.08 2.96
N VAL A 128 15.86 10.18 3.26
CA VAL A 128 14.85 10.68 2.33
C VAL A 128 14.12 11.84 2.96
N ALA A 129 14.15 12.98 2.31
CA ALA A 129 13.40 14.18 2.71
C ALA A 129 12.47 14.59 1.57
N THR A 130 11.15 14.63 1.82
CA THR A 130 10.13 14.97 0.82
C THR A 130 9.34 16.19 1.23
N MET A 131 9.29 17.19 0.37
CA MET A 131 8.51 18.42 0.60
C MET A 131 7.01 18.15 0.58
N GLY A 132 6.29 18.71 1.54
CA GLY A 132 4.85 18.50 1.69
C GLY A 132 4.02 19.06 0.53
N TYR A 133 4.40 20.20 -0.02
CA TYR A 133 3.71 20.90 -1.12
C TYR A 133 4.16 20.39 -2.50
N SER A 134 5.42 20.61 -2.86
CA SER A 134 5.94 20.33 -4.21
C SER A 134 6.16 18.85 -4.50
N ARG A 135 6.24 17.99 -3.49
CA ARG A 135 6.62 16.58 -3.58
C ARG A 135 8.06 16.36 -4.05
N ALA A 136 8.83 17.42 -4.19
CA ALA A 136 10.26 17.31 -4.43
C ALA A 136 10.91 16.50 -3.31
N SER A 137 11.78 15.57 -3.66
CA SER A 137 12.46 14.69 -2.72
C SER A 137 13.96 14.81 -2.86
N TYR A 138 14.63 14.85 -1.73
CA TYR A 138 16.08 14.74 -1.61
C TYR A 138 16.43 13.37 -1.06
N VAL A 139 17.46 12.75 -1.62
CA VAL A 139 17.96 11.43 -1.20
C VAL A 139 19.46 11.49 -1.06
N GLU A 140 19.97 10.94 0.03
CA GLU A 140 21.38 10.80 0.30
C GLU A 140 21.67 9.42 0.88
N TYR A 141 22.58 8.66 0.27
CA TYR A 141 23.01 7.37 0.79
C TYR A 141 24.07 7.56 1.85
N VAL A 142 23.95 6.81 2.93
CA VAL A 142 24.82 6.89 4.10
C VAL A 142 25.13 5.49 4.66
N GLU A 143 26.24 5.35 5.34
CA GLU A 143 26.65 4.09 5.95
C GLU A 143 26.04 3.86 7.35
N ASN A 144 25.49 4.90 7.97
CA ASN A 144 24.90 4.80 9.30
C ASN A 144 23.81 5.85 9.53
N GLU A 145 22.94 5.61 10.51
CA GLU A 145 21.85 6.49 10.89
C GLU A 145 22.10 7.25 12.20
N LYS A 146 23.38 7.56 12.50
CA LYS A 146 23.76 8.29 13.72
C LYS A 146 23.24 9.73 13.68
N ILE A 147 23.22 10.36 14.84
CA ILE A 147 22.68 11.72 14.99
C ILE A 147 23.47 12.75 14.18
N GLU A 148 24.78 12.59 14.09
CA GLU A 148 25.66 13.47 13.32
C GLU A 148 25.37 13.35 11.82
N THR A 149 25.17 12.11 11.34
CA THR A 149 24.78 11.81 9.95
C THR A 149 23.41 12.41 9.65
N LEU A 150 22.44 12.24 10.56
CA LEU A 150 21.11 12.82 10.41
C LEU A 150 21.15 14.34 10.28
N ILE A 151 21.95 15.03 11.11
CA ILE A 151 22.14 16.50 11.06
C ILE A 151 22.78 16.90 9.73
N ALA A 152 23.85 16.21 9.30
CA ALA A 152 24.50 16.50 8.02
C ALA A 152 23.56 16.35 6.84
N CYS A 153 22.78 15.27 6.78
CA CYS A 153 21.76 15.05 5.73
C CYS A 153 20.68 16.16 5.72
N HIS A 154 20.29 16.67 6.89
CA HIS A 154 19.35 17.81 6.97
C HIS A 154 19.94 19.08 6.38
N LEU A 155 21.19 19.39 6.70
CA LEU A 155 21.86 20.58 6.14
C LEU A 155 21.96 20.48 4.62
N ASN A 156 22.33 19.29 4.10
CA ASN A 156 22.39 19.03 2.67
C ASN A 156 21.00 19.15 2.00
N ALA A 157 19.96 18.63 2.64
CA ALA A 157 18.59 18.74 2.15
C ALA A 157 18.10 20.19 2.15
N PHE A 158 18.36 20.98 3.20
CA PHE A 158 18.01 22.39 3.26
C PHE A 158 18.74 23.20 2.18
N ASN A 159 20.01 22.89 1.94
CA ASN A 159 20.76 23.52 0.86
C ASN A 159 20.17 23.15 -0.53
N TYR A 160 19.83 21.88 -0.75
CA TYR A 160 19.19 21.41 -1.98
C TYR A 160 17.83 22.07 -2.23
N PHE A 161 17.00 22.25 -1.21
CA PHE A 161 15.70 22.89 -1.32
C PHE A 161 15.76 24.42 -1.33
N GLY A 162 16.93 25.01 -1.10
CA GLY A 162 17.13 26.46 -1.07
C GLY A 162 16.66 27.15 0.20
N GLY A 163 16.49 26.41 1.30
CA GLY A 163 16.10 26.97 2.59
C GLY A 163 15.59 25.95 3.60
N VAL A 164 15.35 26.46 4.82
CA VAL A 164 14.84 25.67 5.93
C VAL A 164 13.30 25.71 5.96
N VAL A 165 12.67 24.56 6.17
CA VAL A 165 11.21 24.44 6.29
C VAL A 165 10.73 24.96 7.66
N LYS A 166 9.43 25.29 7.79
CA LYS A 166 8.86 25.67 9.09
C LYS A 166 8.75 24.50 10.05
N GLU A 167 8.47 23.28 9.53
CA GLU A 167 8.43 22.07 10.33
C GLU A 167 8.92 20.85 9.57
N ALA A 168 9.55 19.92 10.28
CA ALA A 168 9.94 18.62 9.73
C ALA A 168 9.21 17.49 10.49
N LEU A 169 8.60 16.58 9.73
CA LEU A 169 7.78 15.48 10.22
C LEU A 169 8.58 14.18 10.21
N TYR A 170 8.73 13.59 11.39
CA TYR A 170 9.47 12.34 11.60
C TYR A 170 8.53 11.21 12.01
N ASP A 171 8.91 10.00 11.66
CA ASP A 171 8.38 8.81 12.32
C ASP A 171 9.05 8.64 13.70
N ASN A 172 8.91 7.47 14.31
CA ASN A 172 9.50 7.17 15.62
C ASN A 172 11.02 6.88 15.52
N MET A 173 11.79 7.78 14.91
CA MET A 173 13.24 7.67 14.79
C MET A 173 13.90 7.83 16.17
N ARG A 174 14.68 6.84 16.60
CA ARG A 174 15.37 6.87 17.91
C ARG A 174 16.39 8.02 18.02
N THR A 175 16.98 8.42 16.90
CA THR A 175 17.89 9.55 16.81
C THR A 175 17.20 10.89 17.06
N VAL A 176 15.88 11.00 16.82
CA VAL A 176 15.09 12.20 17.07
C VAL A 176 14.33 12.12 18.40
N ILE A 177 13.77 10.94 18.73
CA ILE A 177 12.88 10.75 19.87
C ILE A 177 13.45 9.71 20.82
N ILE A 178 13.80 10.15 22.02
CA ILE A 178 14.26 9.24 23.09
C ILE A 178 13.07 8.53 23.74
N LYS A 179 12.03 9.29 24.13
CA LYS A 179 10.85 8.73 24.79
C LYS A 179 9.57 9.44 24.36
N ARG A 180 8.60 8.66 23.87
CA ARG A 180 7.28 9.19 23.56
C ARG A 180 6.48 9.54 24.80
N ASN A 181 5.74 10.65 24.74
CA ASN A 181 4.83 11.10 25.80
C ASN A 181 5.49 11.16 27.19
N ALA A 182 6.79 11.44 27.22
CA ALA A 182 7.54 11.50 28.48
C ALA A 182 7.00 12.55 29.45
N TYR A 183 6.43 13.64 28.92
CA TYR A 183 5.94 14.78 29.68
C TYR A 183 4.42 15.00 29.48
N GLY A 184 3.67 13.94 29.16
CA GLY A 184 2.25 13.97 28.86
C GLY A 184 1.93 13.76 27.37
N PHE A 185 0.65 13.63 27.05
CA PHE A 185 0.20 13.31 25.69
C PHE A 185 0.70 14.32 24.66
N GLY A 186 1.42 13.82 23.65
CA GLY A 186 2.00 14.64 22.59
C GLY A 186 3.29 15.39 22.97
N LYS A 187 3.75 15.31 24.24
CA LYS A 187 5.00 15.89 24.70
C LYS A 187 6.09 14.82 24.80
N HIS A 188 6.97 14.79 23.80
CA HIS A 188 8.00 13.77 23.67
C HIS A 188 9.31 14.26 24.26
N GLN A 189 10.12 13.35 24.78
CA GLN A 189 11.52 13.61 25.08
C GLN A 189 12.31 13.45 23.77
N LEU A 190 12.84 14.55 23.28
CA LEU A 190 13.66 14.59 22.07
C LEU A 190 15.13 14.34 22.40
N ASN A 191 15.91 13.99 21.40
CA ASN A 191 17.35 13.96 21.51
C ASN A 191 17.86 15.41 21.66
N PRO A 192 18.61 15.74 22.75
CA PRO A 192 19.02 17.12 23.02
C PRO A 192 19.83 17.76 21.88
N MET A 193 20.75 17.00 21.27
CA MET A 193 21.55 17.47 20.15
C MET A 193 20.69 17.81 18.94
N PHE A 194 19.68 16.98 18.65
CA PHE A 194 18.77 17.23 17.54
C PHE A 194 17.79 18.39 17.83
N GLU A 195 17.35 18.51 19.07
CA GLU A 195 16.50 19.61 19.49
C GLU A 195 17.24 20.96 19.39
N ASP A 196 18.51 20.99 19.80
CA ASP A 196 19.36 22.17 19.69
C ASP A 196 19.61 22.55 18.22
N PHE A 197 19.93 21.55 17.38
CA PHE A 197 20.05 21.74 15.94
C PHE A 197 18.78 22.34 15.32
N ALA A 198 17.59 21.80 15.67
CA ALA A 198 16.32 22.30 15.16
C ALA A 198 16.05 23.75 15.60
N LYS A 199 16.38 24.11 16.84
CA LYS A 199 16.30 25.48 17.35
C LYS A 199 17.25 26.41 16.59
N HIS A 200 18.48 25.98 16.38
CA HIS A 200 19.49 26.76 15.66
C HIS A 200 19.05 27.04 14.20
N CYS A 201 18.53 26.02 13.49
CA CYS A 201 18.02 26.18 12.13
C CYS A 201 16.64 26.85 12.04
N GLY A 202 15.89 26.96 13.14
CA GLY A 202 14.59 27.61 13.21
C GLY A 202 13.41 26.79 12.72
N PHE A 203 13.48 25.45 12.70
CA PHE A 203 12.36 24.60 12.34
C PHE A 203 11.75 23.85 13.53
N LYS A 204 10.47 23.45 13.40
CA LYS A 204 9.77 22.68 14.43
C LYS A 204 9.87 21.18 14.15
N ILE A 205 10.17 20.40 15.18
CA ILE A 205 10.13 18.94 15.14
C ILE A 205 8.68 18.48 15.33
N ARG A 206 8.13 17.73 14.36
CA ARG A 206 6.83 17.06 14.45
C ARG A 206 7.02 15.57 14.42
N VAL A 207 6.22 14.87 15.21
CA VAL A 207 6.26 13.41 15.31
C VAL A 207 4.93 12.85 14.86
N CYS A 208 4.96 11.85 13.97
CA CYS A 208 3.77 11.15 13.51
C CYS A 208 3.04 10.49 14.70
N LYS A 209 1.71 10.61 14.72
CA LYS A 209 0.90 9.84 15.68
C LYS A 209 1.00 8.35 15.35
N PRO A 210 1.07 7.46 16.38
CA PRO A 210 1.04 6.02 16.16
C PRO A 210 -0.19 5.61 15.32
N TYR A 211 -0.03 4.59 14.48
CA TYR A 211 -1.10 4.00 13.65
C TYR A 211 -1.77 4.95 12.63
N ARG A 212 -1.23 6.14 12.37
CA ARG A 212 -1.65 7.02 11.27
C ARG A 212 -0.67 6.95 10.09
N ALA A 213 -0.50 5.77 9.49
CA ALA A 213 0.27 5.56 8.26
C ALA A 213 -0.16 6.52 7.13
N LYS A 214 -1.43 6.93 7.10
CA LYS A 214 -2.00 7.85 6.11
C LYS A 214 -1.38 9.27 6.12
N THR A 215 -0.75 9.70 7.22
CA THR A 215 -0.09 11.03 7.28
C THR A 215 1.23 11.04 6.51
N LYS A 216 1.85 9.89 6.30
CA LYS A 216 3.17 9.71 5.68
C LYS A 216 3.11 9.12 4.25
N GLY A 217 1.92 8.95 3.69
CA GLY A 217 1.73 8.30 2.38
C GLY A 217 2.44 8.97 1.19
N LYS A 218 2.99 10.17 1.39
CA LYS A 218 3.76 10.90 0.38
C LYS A 218 5.19 10.33 0.25
N VAL A 219 5.85 10.09 1.39
CA VAL A 219 7.19 9.50 1.46
C VAL A 219 7.15 8.00 1.16
N GLU A 220 6.11 7.28 1.60
CA GLU A 220 6.00 5.84 1.38
C GLU A 220 6.02 5.45 -0.11
N ARG A 221 5.36 6.22 -0.98
CA ARG A 221 5.41 5.98 -2.44
C ARG A 221 6.80 6.20 -2.99
N PHE A 222 7.49 7.24 -2.53
CA PHE A 222 8.83 7.54 -2.97
C PHE A 222 9.82 6.49 -2.45
N ASN A 223 9.69 6.04 -1.20
CA ASN A 223 10.51 4.98 -0.62
C ASN A 223 10.33 3.65 -1.37
N HIS A 224 9.09 3.35 -1.80
CA HIS A 224 8.84 2.19 -2.65
C HIS A 224 9.55 2.31 -4.01
N TYR A 225 9.46 3.47 -4.67
CA TYR A 225 10.18 3.74 -5.91
C TYR A 225 11.69 3.62 -5.72
N LEU A 226 12.24 4.21 -4.65
CA LEU A 226 13.66 4.17 -4.32
C LEU A 226 14.15 2.71 -4.16
N ARG A 227 13.43 1.88 -3.41
CA ARG A 227 13.80 0.48 -3.19
C ARG A 227 13.72 -0.37 -4.45
N TYR A 228 12.60 -0.32 -5.15
CA TYR A 228 12.28 -1.29 -6.19
C TYR A 228 12.68 -0.85 -7.60
N SER A 229 12.78 0.43 -7.86
CA SER A 229 13.09 0.94 -9.20
C SER A 229 14.48 1.57 -9.28
N PHE A 230 14.76 2.53 -8.42
CA PHE A 230 16.02 3.29 -8.53
C PHE A 230 17.22 2.49 -8.06
N HIS A 231 17.20 1.98 -6.81
CA HIS A 231 18.32 1.25 -6.24
C HIS A 231 18.62 -0.04 -7.01
N ASN A 232 17.61 -0.84 -7.31
CA ASN A 232 17.80 -2.06 -8.11
C ASN A 232 18.32 -1.76 -9.53
N SER A 233 17.99 -0.61 -10.11
CA SER A 233 18.51 -0.25 -11.44
C SER A 233 20.00 0.13 -11.42
N LEU A 234 20.50 0.66 -10.30
CA LEU A 234 21.91 0.95 -10.14
C LEU A 234 22.73 -0.34 -10.08
N SER A 235 22.25 -1.37 -9.37
CA SER A 235 22.94 -2.65 -9.23
C SER A 235 23.03 -3.46 -10.54
N VAL A 236 22.20 -3.12 -11.55
CA VAL A 236 22.22 -3.77 -12.88
C VAL A 236 23.08 -2.99 -13.89
N ARG A 237 23.36 -1.71 -13.63
CA ARG A 237 24.11 -0.83 -14.54
C ARG A 237 25.61 -0.72 -14.22
N LEU A 238 26.05 -1.30 -13.11
CA LEU A 238 27.43 -1.43 -12.69
C LEU A 238 27.94 -2.82 -13.02
#